data_e3e6804225eaca5bca6451a2a1177b15
#
_entry.id   e3e6804225eaca5bca6451a2a1177b15
#
_cell.length_a   1.000
_cell.length_b   1.000
_cell.length_c   1.000
_cell.angle_alpha   90.00
_cell.angle_beta   90.00
_cell.angle_gamma   90.00
#
_symmetry.space_group_name_H-M   'P 1'
#
loop_
_entity.id
_entity.type
_entity.pdbx_description
1 polymer ?
#
loop_
_entity_poly.entity_id
_entity_poly.type
_entity_poly.pdbx_seq_one_letter_code
_entity_poly.pdbx_strand_id
1 'polypeptide(L)' 'MTADLHIITLIKSEQRYVFAFRNTEAELCEILRALGRFASNPDLDFTWYDAAVLSQRARGMVKGVGSRVLF' A
#
# COMPACT_ATOMS: atom_id res chain seq x y z
N MET A 1 2.18 -8.85 -21.12
CA MET A 1 2.13 -8.74 -20.70
C MET A 1 1.94 -8.48 -19.64
N THR A 2 2.00 -8.56 -19.06
CA THR A 2 1.63 -8.32 -18.23
C THR A 2 1.95 -7.71 -17.29
N ALA A 3 1.48 -7.44 -16.80
CA ALA A 3 1.64 -6.51 -15.99
C ALA A 3 2.18 -6.81 -14.79
N ASP A 4 2.97 -6.11 -14.30
CA ASP A 4 3.55 -6.31 -13.02
C ASP A 4 2.56 -5.82 -12.01
N LEU A 5 1.60 -6.65 -11.73
CA LEU A 5 0.60 -6.29 -10.75
C LEU A 5 1.04 -6.75 -9.38
N HIS A 6 1.07 -5.83 -8.45
CA HIS A 6 1.41 -6.12 -7.06
C HIS A 6 0.16 -6.11 -6.22
N ILE A 7 0.10 -7.01 -5.27
CA ILE A 7 -1.05 -7.10 -4.38
C ILE A 7 -0.53 -7.16 -2.95
N ILE A 8 -1.06 -6.29 -2.13
CA ILE A 8 -0.76 -6.33 -0.70
C ILE A 8 -2.07 -6.50 0.05
N THR A 9 -2.03 -7.29 1.09
CA THR A 9 -3.23 -7.57 1.86
C THR A 9 -2.96 -7.42 3.34
N LEU A 10 -4.01 -7.09 4.05
CA LEU A 10 -3.99 -7.04 5.49
C LEU A 10 -5.28 -7.67 5.98
N ILE A 11 -5.17 -8.63 6.89
CA ILE A 11 -6.34 -9.23 7.49
C ILE A 11 -6.36 -8.82 8.95
N LYS A 12 -7.45 -8.24 9.38
CA LYS A 12 -7.54 -7.72 10.70
C LYS A 12 -8.94 -7.92 11.22
N SER A 13 -9.05 -8.54 12.37
CA SER A 13 -10.34 -8.93 12.92
C SER A 13 -11.08 -9.73 11.88
N GLU A 14 -12.23 -9.27 11.44
CA GLU A 14 -12.98 -9.97 10.42
C GLU A 14 -12.95 -9.27 9.10
N GLN A 15 -12.02 -8.32 8.95
CA GLN A 15 -11.95 -7.52 7.74
C GLN A 15 -10.69 -7.85 6.97
N ARG A 16 -10.82 -7.80 5.66
CA ARG A 16 -9.69 -8.02 4.79
C ARG A 16 -9.54 -6.80 3.91
N TYR A 17 -8.32 -6.26 3.88
CA TYR A 17 -8.01 -5.13 3.04
C TYR A 17 -7.08 -5.60 1.95
N VAL A 18 -7.46 -5.35 0.71
CA VAL A 18 -6.68 -5.78 -0.45
C VAL A 18 -6.40 -4.57 -1.32
N PHE A 19 -5.14 -4.39 -1.65
CA PHE A 19 -4.74 -3.29 -2.51
C PHE A 19 -3.95 -3.87 -3.67
N ALA A 20 -4.35 -3.52 -4.88
CA ALA A 20 -3.65 -3.97 -6.07
C ALA A 20 -3.19 -2.75 -6.86
N PHE A 21 -1.97 -2.80 -7.35
CA PHE A 21 -1.45 -1.67 -8.08
C PHE A 21 -0.37 -2.15 -9.05
N ARG A 22 -0.15 -1.36 -10.10
CA ARG A 22 0.83 -1.71 -11.08
C ARG A 22 2.19 -1.20 -10.66
N ASN A 23 3.22 -1.74 -11.31
CA ASN A 23 4.60 -1.43 -10.96
C ASN A 23 5.03 -0.11 -11.57
N THR A 24 4.37 0.97 -11.18
CA THR A 24 4.72 2.30 -11.64
C THR A 24 4.67 3.25 -10.46
N GLU A 25 5.39 4.34 -10.60
CA GLU A 25 5.45 5.34 -9.56
C GLU A 25 4.09 5.98 -9.34
N ALA A 26 3.36 6.21 -10.43
CA ALA A 26 2.05 6.83 -10.32
C ALA A 26 1.09 5.96 -9.53
N GLU A 27 1.09 4.65 -9.83
CA GLU A 27 0.22 3.74 -9.11
C GLU A 27 0.64 3.62 -7.65
N LEU A 28 1.93 3.64 -7.40
CA LEU A 28 2.41 3.60 -6.03
C LEU A 28 1.88 4.79 -5.25
N CYS A 29 1.94 5.98 -5.83
CA CYS A 29 1.44 7.16 -5.16
C CYS A 29 -0.04 7.04 -4.86
N GLU A 30 -0.81 6.46 -5.77
CA GLU A 30 -2.23 6.27 -5.54
C GLU A 30 -2.49 5.34 -4.36
N ILE A 31 -1.70 4.27 -4.28
CA ILE A 31 -1.84 3.34 -3.17
C ILE A 31 -1.50 4.01 -1.85
N LEU A 32 -0.44 4.80 -1.83
CA LEU A 32 -0.05 5.46 -0.59
C LEU A 32 -1.14 6.41 -0.13
N ARG A 33 -1.78 7.11 -1.06
CA ARG A 33 -2.90 7.97 -0.70
C ARG A 33 -4.09 7.18 -0.18
N ALA A 34 -4.36 6.05 -0.81
CA ALA A 34 -5.46 5.21 -0.36
C ALA A 34 -5.23 4.71 1.05
N LEU A 35 -3.99 4.32 1.36
CA LEU A 35 -3.69 3.86 2.70
C LEU A 35 -3.93 4.97 3.72
N GLY A 36 -3.58 6.20 3.37
CA GLY A 36 -3.84 7.32 4.25
C GLY A 36 -5.32 7.57 4.46
N ARG A 37 -6.10 7.46 3.38
CA ARG A 37 -7.54 7.64 3.51
C ARG A 37 -8.16 6.58 4.40
N PHE A 38 -7.69 5.34 4.27
CA PHE A 38 -8.20 4.25 5.10
C PHE A 38 -7.86 4.50 6.57
N ALA A 39 -6.63 4.93 6.83
CA ALA A 39 -6.21 5.16 8.20
C ALA A 39 -6.95 6.33 8.83
N SER A 40 -7.43 7.25 8.00
CA SER A 40 -8.16 8.40 8.51
C SER A 40 -9.63 8.12 8.75
N ASN A 41 -10.11 6.98 8.27
CA ASN A 41 -11.53 6.67 8.35
C ASN A 41 -11.84 5.97 9.67
N PRO A 42 -12.58 6.60 10.59
CA PRO A 42 -12.81 6.00 11.89
C PRO A 42 -13.74 4.79 11.84
N ASP A 43 -14.42 4.59 10.72
CA ASP A 43 -15.30 3.44 10.59
C ASP A 43 -14.56 2.16 10.22
N LEU A 44 -13.28 2.28 9.90
CA LEU A 44 -12.49 1.12 9.52
C LEU A 44 -11.54 0.74 10.63
N ASP A 45 -11.31 -0.56 10.75
CA ASP A 45 -10.34 -1.06 11.71
C ASP A 45 -8.97 -1.05 11.03
N PHE A 46 -8.51 0.13 10.70
CA PHE A 46 -7.28 0.32 9.94
C PHE A 46 -6.54 1.51 10.55
N THR A 47 -5.40 1.24 11.13
CA THR A 47 -4.68 2.27 11.88
C THR A 47 -3.57 2.87 11.06
N TRP A 48 -3.02 3.97 11.56
CA TRP A 48 -1.86 4.58 10.92
C TRP A 48 -0.66 3.65 10.94
N TYR A 49 -0.58 2.79 11.95
CA TYR A 49 0.47 1.78 11.98
C TYR A 49 0.32 0.82 10.81
N ASP A 50 -0.92 0.38 10.55
CA ASP A 50 -1.19 -0.51 9.43
C ASP A 50 -0.81 0.17 8.12
N ALA A 51 -1.15 1.44 7.99
CA ALA A 51 -0.83 2.18 6.78
C ALA A 51 0.69 2.25 6.59
N ALA A 52 1.42 2.47 7.67
CA ALA A 52 2.87 2.57 7.58
C ALA A 52 3.49 1.25 7.12
N VAL A 53 3.02 0.15 7.69
CA VAL A 53 3.55 -1.17 7.33
C VAL A 53 3.27 -1.47 5.86
N LEU A 54 2.05 -1.24 5.42
CA LEU A 54 1.70 -1.52 4.03
C LEU A 54 2.38 -0.57 3.07
N SER A 55 2.60 0.67 3.49
CA SER A 55 3.33 1.63 2.67
C SER A 55 4.74 1.14 2.40
N GLN A 56 5.39 0.61 3.41
CA GLN A 56 6.74 0.13 3.21
C GLN A 56 6.77 -1.08 2.31
N ARG A 57 5.79 -1.95 2.44
CA ARG A 57 5.72 -3.09 1.53
C ARG A 57 5.52 -2.65 0.09
N ALA A 58 4.62 -1.70 -0.11
CA ALA A 58 4.32 -1.23 -1.45
C ALA A 58 5.56 -0.60 -2.08
N ARG A 59 6.27 0.20 -1.32
CA ARG A 59 7.48 0.83 -1.83
C ARG A 59 8.54 -0.18 -2.20
N GLY A 60 8.65 -1.23 -1.42
CA GLY A 60 9.64 -2.26 -1.71
C GLY A 60 9.31 -3.06 -2.94
N MET A 61 8.06 -3.07 -3.36
CA MET A 61 7.67 -3.83 -4.54
C MET A 61 7.91 -3.09 -5.84
N VAL A 62 7.89 -1.76 -5.81
CA VAL A 62 8.05 -0.98 -7.03
C VAL A 62 9.52 -0.69 -7.23
N LYS A 63 10.08 -1.28 -8.25
CA LYS A 63 11.49 -1.14 -8.50
C LYS A 63 11.85 0.25 -8.94
N GLY A 64 13.02 0.67 -8.53
CA GLY A 64 13.49 1.98 -8.90
C GLY A 64 12.99 3.06 -8.00
N VAL A 65 11.87 2.85 -7.32
CA VAL A 65 11.35 3.83 -6.40
C VAL A 65 11.80 3.51 -5.00
N GLY A 66 11.56 2.29 -4.57
CA GLY A 66 11.90 1.90 -3.23
C GLY A 66 13.36 2.00 -2.93
N SER A 67 14.18 1.72 -3.92
CA SER A 67 15.60 1.72 -3.70
C SER A 67 16.17 3.11 -3.51
N ARG A 68 15.41 4.12 -3.85
CA ARG A 68 15.89 5.47 -3.67
C ARG A 68 15.52 6.02 -2.35
N VAL A 69 14.69 5.37 -1.68
CA VAL A 69 14.22 5.89 -0.44
C VAL A 69 15.17 5.54 0.62
N LEU A 70 15.85 6.53 1.05
CA LEU A 70 16.82 6.28 2.05
C LEU A 70 16.41 6.97 3.25
N PHE A 71 16.27 6.37 4.25
CA PHE A 71 15.89 7.06 5.43
C PHE A 71 16.66 6.60 6.54
#